data_e4ddaa74df1a2eb13c7dee1cbe61df53
#
_entry.id   e4ddaa74df1a2eb13c7dee1cbe61df53
#
_cell.length_a   1.000
_cell.length_b   1.000
_cell.length_c   1.000
_cell.angle_alpha   90.00
_cell.angle_beta   90.00
_cell.angle_gamma   90.00
#
_symmetry.space_group_name_H-M   'P 1'
#
loop_
_entity.id
_entity.type
_entity.pdbx_description
1 polymer ?
#
loop_
_entity_poly.entity_id
_entity_poly.type
_entity_poly.pdbx_seq_one_letter_code
_entity_poly.pdbx_strand_id
1 'polypeptide(L)'
;MPPRPNARAAVSRRSGGFALLIVLWTLVLIAFIVAHLTASGRTEIRIAHNLVANAAADAADDGAISAAIFNQMDPSADQRWPLNGPAREVTIGHSRVAVQLEDEAGRINPSNASPALLEALLRITGSDAESAHRLAAAIGEWVGTAPDAAPQSAIAAYRAAGLDYGPPGEPLETLDELGRVLGMTPAVLAAIRPHLTLFGPAQPSPASADPVVTAALATIAQTVPTPVSPNQPPQELLTVRITATAFGPDTAQVKRTAIVRVGANLPGGYMVLAWGGSRFD
;
A
#
# COMPACT_ATOMS: atom_id res chain seq x y z
N MET A 1 76.96 -65.02 -49.73
CA MET A 1 75.88 -64.92 -48.78
C MET A 1 75.84 -63.46 -48.30
N PRO A 2 75.00 -62.60 -48.87
CA PRO A 2 74.97 -61.20 -48.47
C PRO A 2 73.97 -60.98 -47.31
N PRO A 3 74.21 -60.00 -46.43
CA PRO A 3 73.31 -59.72 -45.28
C PRO A 3 72.05 -58.94 -45.69
N ARG A 4 70.94 -59.25 -45.00
CA ARG A 4 69.65 -58.63 -45.16
C ARG A 4 69.65 -57.23 -44.56
N PRO A 5 69.00 -56.23 -45.15
CA PRO A 5 68.81 -54.90 -44.54
C PRO A 5 67.68 -54.95 -43.55
N ASN A 6 67.87 -54.41 -42.32
CA ASN A 6 66.90 -54.15 -41.29
C ASN A 6 65.95 -53.02 -41.71
N ALA A 7 64.70 -53.36 -41.91
CA ALA A 7 63.61 -52.36 -42.04
C ALA A 7 63.29 -51.78 -40.65
N ARG A 8 63.78 -50.59 -40.38
CA ARG A 8 63.28 -49.78 -39.24
C ARG A 8 61.88 -49.21 -39.57
N ALA A 9 60.90 -49.73 -38.89
CA ALA A 9 59.56 -49.23 -38.99
C ALA A 9 59.52 -47.74 -38.56
N ALA A 10 59.05 -46.89 -39.45
CA ALA A 10 58.74 -45.49 -39.16
C ALA A 10 57.52 -45.43 -38.29
N VAL A 11 57.68 -45.17 -36.98
CA VAL A 11 56.60 -44.89 -36.04
C VAL A 11 55.97 -43.53 -36.37
N SER A 12 54.76 -43.58 -36.78
CA SER A 12 53.87 -42.47 -37.21
C SER A 12 53.76 -41.38 -36.19
N ARG A 13 54.22 -40.16 -36.49
CA ARG A 13 54.00 -38.91 -35.72
C ARG A 13 52.59 -38.36 -35.89
N ARG A 14 51.57 -39.17 -35.76
CA ARG A 14 50.15 -38.69 -35.88
C ARG A 14 49.44 -38.33 -34.56
N SER A 15 50.10 -38.48 -33.40
CA SER A 15 49.49 -38.23 -32.08
C SER A 15 49.63 -36.78 -31.57
N GLY A 16 50.42 -35.92 -32.22
CA GLY A 16 50.65 -34.56 -31.72
C GLY A 16 49.43 -33.61 -31.87
N GLY A 17 48.61 -33.81 -32.91
CA GLY A 17 47.44 -32.98 -33.16
C GLY A 17 46.28 -33.24 -32.18
N PHE A 18 46.09 -34.49 -31.77
CA PHE A 18 45.03 -34.87 -30.82
C PHE A 18 45.33 -34.37 -29.40
N ALA A 19 46.59 -34.43 -28.97
CA ALA A 19 46.99 -33.89 -27.68
C ALA A 19 46.79 -32.37 -27.59
N LEU A 20 47.08 -31.64 -28.66
CA LEU A 20 46.89 -30.20 -28.73
C LEU A 20 45.38 -29.83 -28.67
N LEU A 21 44.52 -30.65 -29.27
CA LEU A 21 43.08 -30.47 -29.28
C LEU A 21 42.52 -30.70 -27.90
N ILE A 22 42.96 -31.69 -27.14
CA ILE A 22 42.58 -31.93 -25.75
C ILE A 22 42.98 -30.75 -24.86
N VAL A 23 44.23 -30.27 -25.00
CA VAL A 23 44.68 -29.11 -24.22
C VAL A 23 43.86 -27.86 -24.52
N LEU A 24 43.55 -27.62 -25.79
CA LEU A 24 42.70 -26.49 -26.18
C LEU A 24 41.30 -26.61 -25.56
N TRP A 25 40.68 -27.79 -25.64
CA TRP A 25 39.36 -28.04 -25.05
C TRP A 25 39.35 -27.90 -23.52
N THR A 26 40.39 -28.40 -22.84
CA THR A 26 40.51 -28.23 -21.39
C THR A 26 40.69 -26.77 -20.99
N LEU A 27 41.47 -25.99 -21.75
CA LEU A 27 41.57 -24.54 -21.50
C LEU A 27 40.27 -23.80 -21.71
N VAL A 28 39.53 -24.11 -22.77
CA VAL A 28 38.20 -23.53 -23.03
C VAL A 28 37.22 -23.91 -21.93
N LEU A 29 37.23 -25.18 -21.49
CA LEU A 29 36.36 -25.64 -20.40
C LEU A 29 36.68 -24.92 -19.07
N ILE A 30 37.97 -24.79 -18.73
CA ILE A 30 38.40 -24.08 -17.52
C ILE A 30 37.98 -22.58 -17.61
N ALA A 31 38.23 -21.93 -18.76
CA ALA A 31 37.84 -20.55 -18.99
C ALA A 31 36.32 -20.37 -18.86
N PHE A 32 35.53 -21.32 -19.38
CA PHE A 32 34.04 -21.29 -19.25
C PHE A 32 33.60 -21.46 -17.80
N ILE A 33 34.20 -22.39 -17.05
CA ILE A 33 33.88 -22.59 -15.63
C ILE A 33 34.22 -21.34 -14.82
N VAL A 34 35.39 -20.75 -15.03
CA VAL A 34 35.78 -19.50 -14.33
C VAL A 34 34.85 -18.35 -14.67
N ALA A 35 34.49 -18.19 -15.95
CA ALA A 35 33.56 -17.16 -16.39
C ALA A 35 32.18 -17.36 -15.76
N HIS A 36 31.67 -18.58 -15.72
CA HIS A 36 30.39 -18.92 -15.12
C HIS A 36 30.37 -18.67 -13.60
N LEU A 37 31.42 -19.11 -12.90
CA LEU A 37 31.55 -18.89 -11.46
C LEU A 37 31.62 -17.40 -11.10
N THR A 38 32.38 -16.62 -11.91
CA THR A 38 32.50 -15.17 -11.71
C THR A 38 31.20 -14.46 -11.99
N ALA A 39 30.42 -14.86 -12.99
CA ALA A 39 29.11 -14.28 -13.30
C ALA A 39 28.11 -14.57 -12.18
N SER A 40 28.05 -15.81 -11.68
CA SER A 40 27.16 -16.19 -10.55
C SER A 40 27.50 -15.41 -9.28
N GLY A 41 28.78 -15.32 -8.91
CA GLY A 41 29.19 -14.59 -7.71
C GLY A 41 28.85 -13.09 -7.75
N ARG A 42 28.94 -12.45 -8.92
CA ARG A 42 28.52 -11.04 -9.07
C ARG A 42 27.02 -10.85 -8.86
N THR A 43 26.21 -11.80 -9.30
CA THR A 43 24.75 -11.75 -9.11
C THR A 43 24.38 -11.92 -7.64
N GLU A 44 25.01 -12.85 -6.94
CA GLU A 44 24.78 -13.08 -5.51
C GLU A 44 25.16 -11.85 -4.66
N ILE A 45 26.29 -11.21 -4.96
CA ILE A 45 26.72 -9.97 -4.28
C ILE A 45 25.71 -8.85 -4.51
N ARG A 46 25.17 -8.68 -5.71
CA ARG A 46 24.14 -7.67 -6.00
C ARG A 46 22.85 -7.97 -5.27
N ILE A 47 22.40 -9.22 -5.22
CA ILE A 47 21.21 -9.62 -4.47
C ILE A 47 21.40 -9.31 -2.97
N ALA A 48 22.54 -9.71 -2.40
CA ALA A 48 22.84 -9.45 -1.00
C ALA A 48 22.88 -7.94 -0.70
N HIS A 49 23.52 -7.15 -1.57
CA HIS A 49 23.55 -5.70 -1.44
C HIS A 49 22.15 -5.08 -1.46
N ASN A 50 21.30 -5.50 -2.42
CA ASN A 50 19.92 -5.01 -2.53
C ASN A 50 19.07 -5.39 -1.31
N LEU A 51 19.25 -6.62 -0.78
CA LEU A 51 18.55 -7.04 0.44
C LEU A 51 18.94 -6.19 1.65
N VAL A 52 20.23 -5.91 1.83
CA VAL A 52 20.72 -5.04 2.92
C VAL A 52 20.21 -3.61 2.73
N ALA A 53 20.24 -3.09 1.51
CA ALA A 53 19.75 -1.75 1.20
C ALA A 53 18.24 -1.62 1.46
N ASN A 54 17.44 -2.60 1.05
CA ASN A 54 16.00 -2.62 1.32
C ASN A 54 15.71 -2.72 2.82
N ALA A 55 16.41 -3.60 3.54
CA ALA A 55 16.25 -3.72 4.99
C ALA A 55 16.62 -2.42 5.74
N ALA A 56 17.65 -1.71 5.26
CA ALA A 56 18.02 -0.42 5.82
C ALA A 56 16.97 0.66 5.52
N ALA A 57 16.39 0.66 4.33
CA ALA A 57 15.29 1.56 3.95
C ALA A 57 14.03 1.27 4.77
N ASP A 58 13.65 0.00 4.92
CA ASP A 58 12.53 -0.43 5.78
C ASP A 58 12.71 0.05 7.23
N ALA A 59 13.90 -0.14 7.80
CA ALA A 59 14.21 0.31 9.15
C ALA A 59 14.20 1.84 9.28
N ALA A 60 14.60 2.56 8.23
CA ALA A 60 14.54 4.01 8.19
C ALA A 60 13.09 4.52 8.16
N ASP A 61 12.20 3.87 7.38
CA ASP A 61 10.76 4.19 7.37
C ASP A 61 10.13 3.96 8.74
N ASP A 62 10.40 2.82 9.39
CA ASP A 62 9.90 2.52 10.74
C ASP A 62 10.40 3.55 11.76
N GLY A 63 11.66 3.95 11.65
CA GLY A 63 12.25 5.00 12.50
C GLY A 63 11.59 6.37 12.27
N ALA A 64 11.31 6.71 11.01
CA ALA A 64 10.65 7.97 10.64
C ALA A 64 9.20 8.02 11.10
N ILE A 65 8.46 6.91 10.98
CA ILE A 65 7.10 6.78 11.52
C ILE A 65 7.11 6.95 13.04
N SER A 66 8.04 6.29 13.74
CA SER A 66 8.19 6.40 15.18
C SER A 66 8.50 7.83 15.62
N ALA A 67 9.37 8.53 14.89
CA ALA A 67 9.67 9.95 15.12
C ALA A 67 8.44 10.84 14.91
N ALA A 68 7.62 10.57 13.89
CA ALA A 68 6.40 11.28 13.63
C ALA A 68 5.35 11.07 14.74
N ILE A 69 5.19 9.83 15.23
CA ILE A 69 4.30 9.52 16.37
C ILE A 69 4.74 10.32 17.60
N PHE A 70 6.03 10.25 17.92
CA PHE A 70 6.57 10.97 19.08
C PHE A 70 6.35 12.49 18.96
N ASN A 71 6.57 13.05 17.78
CA ASN A 71 6.32 14.47 17.54
C ASN A 71 4.84 14.85 17.67
N GLN A 72 3.89 14.00 17.21
CA GLN A 72 2.47 14.26 17.37
C GLN A 72 1.99 14.19 18.83
N MET A 73 2.78 13.58 19.72
CA MET A 73 2.51 13.54 21.15
C MET A 73 3.06 14.77 21.91
N ASP A 74 3.78 15.67 21.24
CA ASP A 74 4.28 16.89 21.87
C ASP A 74 3.12 17.69 22.50
N PRO A 75 3.22 18.12 23.78
CA PRO A 75 2.19 18.93 24.40
C PRO A 75 1.95 20.27 23.71
N SER A 76 3.02 20.83 23.11
CA SER A 76 3.00 22.10 22.41
C SER A 76 2.53 21.91 20.97
N ALA A 77 1.30 22.33 20.67
CA ALA A 77 0.70 22.14 19.36
C ALA A 77 1.48 22.80 18.21
N ASP A 78 2.19 23.90 18.50
CA ASP A 78 3.06 24.64 17.58
C ASP A 78 4.34 23.90 17.22
N GLN A 79 4.75 22.90 18.01
CA GLN A 79 5.91 22.06 17.76
C GLN A 79 5.55 20.80 16.96
N ARG A 80 4.26 20.49 16.83
CA ARG A 80 3.81 19.32 16.07
C ARG A 80 3.98 19.55 14.58
N TRP A 81 4.30 18.49 13.88
CA TRP A 81 4.34 18.53 12.42
C TRP A 81 2.93 18.76 11.85
N PRO A 82 2.80 19.63 10.83
CA PRO A 82 1.50 19.94 10.28
C PRO A 82 0.87 18.71 9.63
N LEU A 83 -0.43 18.55 9.84
CA LEU A 83 -1.24 17.54 9.17
C LEU A 83 -1.71 18.06 7.80
N ASN A 84 -1.92 17.17 6.85
CA ASN A 84 -2.38 17.49 5.49
C ASN A 84 -1.48 18.46 4.72
N GLY A 85 -0.23 18.59 5.17
CA GLY A 85 0.79 19.42 4.53
C GLY A 85 1.66 18.65 3.53
N PRO A 86 2.63 19.32 2.93
CA PRO A 86 3.61 18.66 2.08
C PRO A 86 4.46 17.68 2.89
N ALA A 87 4.98 16.65 2.21
CA ALA A 87 5.90 15.69 2.82
C ALA A 87 7.14 16.40 3.37
N ARG A 88 7.55 16.02 4.57
CA ARG A 88 8.73 16.53 5.26
C ARG A 88 9.88 15.55 5.11
N GLU A 89 11.06 16.05 4.79
CA GLU A 89 12.25 15.21 4.80
C GLU A 89 12.82 15.10 6.22
N VAL A 90 13.08 13.87 6.64
CA VAL A 90 13.80 13.53 7.88
C VAL A 90 14.98 12.62 7.56
N THR A 91 16.05 12.72 8.34
CA THR A 91 17.22 11.84 8.19
C THR A 91 17.21 10.82 9.32
N ILE A 92 17.17 9.54 8.96
CA ILE A 92 17.25 8.41 9.89
C ILE A 92 18.52 7.62 9.56
N GLY A 93 19.50 7.69 10.44
CA GLY A 93 20.81 7.13 10.17
C GLY A 93 21.48 7.79 8.95
N HIS A 94 21.65 7.01 7.88
CA HIS A 94 22.18 7.48 6.59
C HIS A 94 21.11 7.64 5.50
N SER A 95 19.86 7.33 5.80
CA SER A 95 18.76 7.36 4.84
C SER A 95 17.97 8.66 4.96
N ARG A 96 17.56 9.22 3.82
CA ARG A 96 16.59 10.30 3.74
C ARG A 96 15.21 9.70 3.56
N VAL A 97 14.27 10.15 4.36
CA VAL A 97 12.89 9.66 4.35
C VAL A 97 11.95 10.85 4.20
N ALA A 98 11.08 10.79 3.23
CA ALA A 98 9.97 11.73 3.10
C ALA A 98 8.81 11.22 3.96
N VAL A 99 8.35 12.04 4.91
CA VAL A 99 7.26 11.70 5.83
C VAL A 99 6.09 12.64 5.57
N GLN A 100 4.93 12.07 5.32
CA GLN A 100 3.66 12.78 5.16
C GLN A 100 2.69 12.38 6.26
N LEU A 101 2.02 13.36 6.86
CA LEU A 101 1.01 13.15 7.88
C LEU A 101 -0.35 13.64 7.36
N GLU A 102 -1.37 12.79 7.46
CA GLU A 102 -2.72 13.11 7.04
C GLU A 102 -3.70 12.81 8.17
N ASP A 103 -4.65 13.70 8.39
CA ASP A 103 -5.73 13.49 9.36
C ASP A 103 -6.81 12.60 8.75
N GLU A 104 -6.98 11.41 9.32
CA GLU A 104 -8.03 10.47 8.90
C GLU A 104 -9.46 10.98 9.16
N ALA A 105 -9.62 11.97 10.04
CA ALA A 105 -10.93 12.56 10.30
C ALA A 105 -11.49 13.34 9.10
N GLY A 106 -10.65 13.70 8.14
CA GLY A 106 -11.09 14.36 6.90
C GLY A 106 -11.64 13.42 5.84
N ARG A 107 -11.56 12.10 6.03
CA ARG A 107 -11.99 11.08 5.07
C ARG A 107 -13.31 10.43 5.48
N ILE A 108 -14.02 9.87 4.52
CA ILE A 108 -15.29 9.18 4.75
C ILE A 108 -15.03 7.73 5.12
N ASN A 109 -15.60 7.28 6.23
CA ASN A 109 -15.60 5.87 6.61
C ASN A 109 -16.88 5.19 6.10
N PRO A 110 -16.81 4.33 5.07
CA PRO A 110 -17.99 3.70 4.48
C PRO A 110 -18.78 2.83 5.46
N SER A 111 -18.12 2.31 6.50
CA SER A 111 -18.78 1.43 7.49
C SER A 111 -19.74 2.17 8.42
N ASN A 112 -19.65 3.50 8.52
CA ASN A 112 -20.47 4.28 9.43
C ASN A 112 -20.98 5.61 8.86
N ALA A 113 -20.62 5.93 7.60
CA ALA A 113 -21.12 7.11 6.92
C ALA A 113 -22.60 7.00 6.59
N SER A 114 -23.31 8.14 6.57
CA SER A 114 -24.70 8.15 6.13
C SER A 114 -24.82 7.80 4.64
N PRO A 115 -25.90 7.12 4.21
CA PRO A 115 -26.15 6.84 2.80
C PRO A 115 -26.13 8.10 1.92
N ALA A 116 -26.66 9.22 2.43
CA ALA A 116 -26.65 10.51 1.73
C ALA A 116 -25.23 11.03 1.47
N LEU A 117 -24.30 10.82 2.41
CA LEU A 117 -22.90 11.22 2.23
C LEU A 117 -22.20 10.34 1.20
N LEU A 118 -22.44 9.04 1.21
CA LEU A 118 -21.90 8.10 0.21
C LEU A 118 -22.46 8.41 -1.17
N GLU A 119 -23.77 8.69 -1.29
CA GLU A 119 -24.40 9.10 -2.56
C GLU A 119 -23.78 10.40 -3.08
N ALA A 120 -23.62 11.41 -2.21
CA ALA A 120 -23.01 12.68 -2.58
C ALA A 120 -21.56 12.49 -3.09
N LEU A 121 -20.75 11.67 -2.40
CA LEU A 121 -19.39 11.34 -2.83
C LEU A 121 -19.40 10.69 -4.23
N LEU A 122 -20.22 9.67 -4.44
CA LEU A 122 -20.33 8.94 -5.70
C LEU A 122 -20.73 9.86 -6.86
N ARG A 123 -21.66 10.80 -6.62
CA ARG A 123 -22.07 11.77 -7.64
C ARG A 123 -20.95 12.75 -8.01
N ILE A 124 -20.24 13.27 -7.03
CA ILE A 124 -19.13 14.21 -7.24
C ILE A 124 -17.97 13.54 -7.98
N THR A 125 -17.77 12.25 -7.74
CA THR A 125 -16.71 11.46 -8.40
C THR A 125 -17.14 10.91 -9.76
N GLY A 126 -18.34 11.28 -10.27
CA GLY A 126 -18.74 11.04 -11.66
C GLY A 126 -19.82 9.98 -11.88
N SER A 127 -20.41 9.42 -10.85
CA SER A 127 -21.56 8.53 -11.00
C SER A 127 -22.84 9.34 -11.29
N ASP A 128 -23.73 8.82 -12.12
CA ASP A 128 -25.05 9.39 -12.29
C ASP A 128 -25.90 9.21 -11.01
N ALA A 129 -26.97 10.01 -10.88
CA ALA A 129 -27.78 10.09 -9.65
C ALA A 129 -28.41 8.74 -9.27
N GLU A 130 -28.91 7.97 -10.25
CA GLU A 130 -29.56 6.68 -10.00
C GLU A 130 -28.54 5.60 -9.58
N SER A 131 -27.41 5.55 -10.28
CA SER A 131 -26.31 4.62 -9.93
C SER A 131 -25.69 4.96 -8.59
N ALA A 132 -25.47 6.25 -8.28
CA ALA A 132 -24.97 6.68 -6.99
C ALA A 132 -25.90 6.30 -5.84
N HIS A 133 -27.20 6.50 -6.01
CA HIS A 133 -28.21 6.13 -5.01
C HIS A 133 -28.23 4.62 -4.74
N ARG A 134 -28.29 3.80 -5.83
CA ARG A 134 -28.27 2.33 -5.71
C ARG A 134 -27.00 1.83 -5.05
N LEU A 135 -25.86 2.40 -5.43
CA LEU A 135 -24.57 1.96 -4.92
C LEU A 135 -24.37 2.36 -3.45
N ALA A 136 -24.81 3.56 -3.05
CA ALA A 136 -24.81 3.98 -1.63
C ALA A 136 -25.68 3.05 -0.77
N ALA A 137 -26.86 2.65 -1.25
CA ALA A 137 -27.71 1.68 -0.59
C ALA A 137 -27.02 0.30 -0.50
N ALA A 138 -26.42 -0.19 -1.57
CA ALA A 138 -25.72 -1.46 -1.60
C ALA A 138 -24.49 -1.48 -0.66
N ILE A 139 -23.77 -0.36 -0.52
CA ILE A 139 -22.70 -0.23 0.48
C ILE A 139 -23.30 -0.32 1.89
N GLY A 140 -24.40 0.37 2.15
CA GLY A 140 -25.10 0.29 3.45
C GLY A 140 -25.57 -1.12 3.79
N GLU A 141 -26.07 -1.88 2.80
CA GLU A 141 -26.41 -3.30 2.97
C GLU A 141 -25.15 -4.15 3.27
N TRP A 142 -24.05 -3.88 2.56
CA TRP A 142 -22.79 -4.60 2.75
C TRP A 142 -22.26 -4.47 4.17
N VAL A 143 -22.31 -3.28 4.73
CA VAL A 143 -21.77 -2.97 6.07
C VAL A 143 -22.80 -3.08 7.19
N GLY A 144 -24.05 -3.45 6.89
CA GLY A 144 -25.10 -3.64 7.89
C GLY A 144 -25.68 -2.36 8.46
N THR A 145 -25.51 -1.19 7.82
CA THR A 145 -26.06 0.09 8.27
C THR A 145 -27.41 0.44 7.62
N ALA A 146 -27.87 -0.35 6.66
CA ALA A 146 -29.16 -0.15 6.01
C ALA A 146 -30.32 -0.55 6.96
N PRO A 147 -31.20 0.39 7.41
CA PRO A 147 -32.18 0.12 8.45
C PRO A 147 -33.31 -0.83 8.02
N ASP A 148 -33.59 -0.93 6.72
CA ASP A 148 -34.72 -1.69 6.16
C ASP A 148 -34.30 -2.89 5.30
N ALA A 149 -33.01 -3.20 5.22
CA ALA A 149 -32.53 -4.31 4.41
C ALA A 149 -32.87 -5.64 5.06
N ALA A 150 -33.86 -6.36 4.51
CA ALA A 150 -34.01 -7.77 4.82
C ALA A 150 -32.80 -8.53 4.25
N PRO A 151 -31.98 -9.20 5.06
CA PRO A 151 -30.76 -9.89 4.58
C PRO A 151 -31.03 -10.86 3.41
N GLN A 152 -32.22 -11.47 3.40
CA GLN A 152 -32.60 -12.40 2.32
C GLN A 152 -32.83 -11.71 0.97
N SER A 153 -33.34 -10.45 0.94
CA SER A 153 -33.57 -9.69 -0.31
C SER A 153 -32.21 -9.26 -0.91
N ALA A 154 -31.28 -8.82 -0.08
CA ALA A 154 -29.94 -8.49 -0.51
C ALA A 154 -29.23 -9.71 -1.11
N ILE A 155 -29.22 -10.84 -0.41
CA ILE A 155 -28.64 -12.11 -0.92
C ILE A 155 -29.30 -12.53 -2.24
N ALA A 156 -30.63 -12.36 -2.39
CA ALA A 156 -31.35 -12.69 -3.63
C ALA A 156 -30.90 -11.80 -4.81
N ALA A 157 -30.62 -10.51 -4.57
CA ALA A 157 -30.10 -9.60 -5.59
C ALA A 157 -28.70 -10.02 -6.09
N TYR A 158 -27.80 -10.42 -5.18
CA TYR A 158 -26.47 -10.93 -5.55
C TYR A 158 -26.57 -12.23 -6.36
N ARG A 159 -27.45 -13.16 -5.97
CA ARG A 159 -27.69 -14.39 -6.72
C ARG A 159 -28.28 -14.12 -8.12
N ALA A 160 -29.21 -13.17 -8.22
CA ALA A 160 -29.77 -12.76 -9.51
C ALA A 160 -28.71 -12.14 -10.44
N ALA A 161 -27.68 -11.53 -9.88
CA ALA A 161 -26.51 -11.04 -10.62
C ALA A 161 -25.47 -12.15 -10.93
N GLY A 162 -25.74 -13.41 -10.58
CA GLY A 162 -24.85 -14.53 -10.83
C GLY A 162 -23.70 -14.68 -9.82
N LEU A 163 -23.79 -14.01 -8.68
CA LEU A 163 -22.77 -14.06 -7.62
C LEU A 163 -23.13 -15.17 -6.60
N ASP A 164 -22.13 -15.88 -6.12
CA ASP A 164 -22.26 -16.97 -5.14
C ASP A 164 -22.08 -16.51 -3.68
N TYR A 165 -21.92 -15.19 -3.48
CA TYR A 165 -21.80 -14.54 -2.18
C TYR A 165 -22.87 -13.45 -2.02
N GLY A 166 -22.97 -12.90 -0.82
CA GLY A 166 -23.85 -11.78 -0.49
C GLY A 166 -23.20 -10.84 0.52
N PRO A 167 -23.87 -9.75 0.90
CA PRO A 167 -23.37 -8.81 1.88
C PRO A 167 -23.23 -9.49 3.25
N PRO A 168 -22.07 -9.33 3.94
CA PRO A 168 -21.85 -9.91 5.26
C PRO A 168 -22.65 -9.19 6.35
N GLY A 169 -22.99 -7.91 6.15
CA GLY A 169 -23.66 -7.07 7.17
C GLY A 169 -22.73 -6.66 8.31
N GLU A 170 -21.43 -6.59 8.06
CA GLU A 170 -20.39 -6.27 9.03
C GLU A 170 -19.52 -5.11 8.54
N PRO A 171 -18.89 -4.33 9.43
CA PRO A 171 -17.96 -3.28 9.05
C PRO A 171 -16.83 -3.82 8.16
N LEU A 172 -16.38 -3.00 7.22
CA LEU A 172 -15.28 -3.36 6.31
C LEU A 172 -13.97 -3.61 7.07
N GLU A 173 -13.30 -4.70 6.74
CA GLU A 173 -11.92 -4.96 7.17
C GLU A 173 -10.90 -4.30 6.23
N THR A 174 -11.24 -4.20 4.94
CA THR A 174 -10.41 -3.57 3.92
C THR A 174 -11.26 -2.75 2.95
N LEU A 175 -10.68 -1.68 2.36
CA LEU A 175 -11.37 -0.92 1.31
C LEU A 175 -11.56 -1.72 0.02
N ASP A 176 -10.76 -2.78 -0.19
CA ASP A 176 -10.89 -3.66 -1.36
C ASP A 176 -12.20 -4.46 -1.37
N GLU A 177 -12.79 -4.68 -0.20
CA GLU A 177 -14.10 -5.34 -0.09
C GLU A 177 -15.21 -4.58 -0.79
N LEU A 178 -15.09 -3.25 -0.91
CA LEU A 178 -16.02 -2.45 -1.71
C LEU A 178 -16.11 -2.91 -3.15
N GLY A 179 -15.05 -3.52 -3.68
CA GLY A 179 -15.08 -4.12 -5.02
C GLY A 179 -16.04 -5.30 -5.18
N ARG A 180 -16.52 -5.87 -4.07
CA ARG A 180 -17.51 -6.96 -4.05
C ARG A 180 -18.95 -6.46 -3.90
N VAL A 181 -19.15 -5.17 -3.61
CA VAL A 181 -20.47 -4.56 -3.48
C VAL A 181 -21.17 -4.58 -4.83
N LEU A 182 -22.44 -4.98 -4.83
CA LEU A 182 -23.25 -5.08 -6.05
C LEU A 182 -23.29 -3.73 -6.78
N GLY A 183 -22.91 -3.73 -8.06
CA GLY A 183 -22.85 -2.52 -8.90
C GLY A 183 -21.53 -1.72 -8.79
N MET A 184 -20.62 -2.09 -7.90
CA MET A 184 -19.29 -1.46 -7.83
C MET A 184 -18.46 -1.85 -9.06
N THR A 185 -17.87 -0.86 -9.70
CA THR A 185 -16.91 -1.08 -10.79
C THR A 185 -15.51 -0.67 -10.37
N PRO A 186 -14.45 -1.23 -10.97
CA PRO A 186 -13.07 -0.82 -10.67
C PRO A 186 -12.83 0.68 -10.86
N ALA A 187 -13.48 1.29 -11.86
CA ALA A 187 -13.36 2.72 -12.13
C ALA A 187 -13.97 3.58 -11.02
N VAL A 188 -15.18 3.22 -10.55
CA VAL A 188 -15.85 3.91 -9.44
C VAL A 188 -15.05 3.74 -8.16
N LEU A 189 -14.61 2.52 -7.85
CA LEU A 189 -13.80 2.26 -6.67
C LEU A 189 -12.50 3.08 -6.69
N ALA A 190 -11.80 3.11 -7.81
CA ALA A 190 -10.57 3.91 -7.96
C ALA A 190 -10.83 5.42 -7.76
N ALA A 191 -12.00 5.92 -8.21
CA ALA A 191 -12.36 7.33 -8.06
C ALA A 191 -12.68 7.70 -6.60
N ILE A 192 -13.36 6.83 -5.84
CA ILE A 192 -13.74 7.14 -4.45
C ILE A 192 -12.67 6.77 -3.42
N ARG A 193 -11.82 5.78 -3.69
CA ARG A 193 -10.80 5.24 -2.77
C ARG A 193 -9.94 6.32 -2.09
N PRO A 194 -9.41 7.36 -2.76
CA PRO A 194 -8.59 8.40 -2.12
C PRO A 194 -9.31 9.16 -1.00
N HIS A 195 -10.65 9.18 -1.02
CA HIS A 195 -11.52 9.93 -0.10
C HIS A 195 -12.05 9.07 1.04
N LEU A 196 -11.69 7.77 1.07
CA LEU A 196 -12.18 6.80 2.03
C LEU A 196 -11.14 6.46 3.10
N THR A 197 -11.65 6.02 4.26
CA THR A 197 -10.85 5.45 5.34
C THR A 197 -11.66 4.41 6.11
N LEU A 198 -10.99 3.49 6.79
CA LEU A 198 -11.62 2.56 7.75
C LEU A 198 -11.58 3.10 9.20
N PHE A 199 -10.86 4.19 9.45
CA PHE A 199 -10.48 4.63 10.80
C PHE A 199 -11.04 6.01 11.17
N GLY A 200 -11.76 6.64 10.26
CA GLY A 200 -12.37 7.95 10.45
C GLY A 200 -13.70 7.91 11.23
N PRO A 201 -14.17 9.07 11.68
CA PRO A 201 -15.47 9.22 12.31
C PRO A 201 -16.62 8.98 11.32
N ALA A 202 -17.85 8.84 11.84
CA ALA A 202 -19.06 8.72 11.01
C ALA A 202 -19.32 9.95 10.13
N GLN A 203 -18.97 11.12 10.63
CA GLN A 203 -19.03 12.38 9.90
C GLN A 203 -17.62 12.96 9.78
N PRO A 204 -17.12 13.14 8.55
CA PRO A 204 -15.81 13.75 8.33
C PRO A 204 -15.72 15.16 8.89
N SER A 205 -14.53 15.53 9.35
CA SER A 205 -14.24 16.89 9.79
C SER A 205 -14.02 17.81 8.58
N PRO A 206 -14.83 18.87 8.41
CA PRO A 206 -14.64 19.79 7.29
C PRO A 206 -13.27 20.50 7.31
N ALA A 207 -12.66 20.63 8.49
CA ALA A 207 -11.36 21.28 8.66
C ALA A 207 -10.19 20.46 8.08
N SER A 208 -10.36 19.13 8.02
CA SER A 208 -9.33 18.19 7.54
C SER A 208 -9.70 17.56 6.18
N ALA A 209 -10.94 17.78 5.71
CA ALA A 209 -11.46 17.17 4.49
C ALA A 209 -10.81 17.75 3.23
N ASP A 210 -10.57 16.88 2.26
CA ASP A 210 -10.16 17.29 0.92
C ASP A 210 -11.32 18.00 0.17
N PRO A 211 -11.05 18.63 -0.99
CA PRO A 211 -12.08 19.38 -1.73
C PRO A 211 -13.29 18.53 -2.15
N VAL A 212 -13.10 17.24 -2.46
CA VAL A 212 -14.19 16.33 -2.88
C VAL A 212 -15.08 16.00 -1.70
N VAL A 213 -14.49 15.64 -0.56
CA VAL A 213 -15.25 15.38 0.68
C VAL A 213 -15.94 16.64 1.17
N THR A 214 -15.27 17.80 1.09
CA THR A 214 -15.88 19.11 1.44
C THR A 214 -17.11 19.39 0.58
N ALA A 215 -17.03 19.15 -0.73
CA ALA A 215 -18.17 19.32 -1.65
C ALA A 215 -19.31 18.34 -1.33
N ALA A 216 -18.99 17.08 -0.97
CA ALA A 216 -19.99 16.11 -0.55
C ALA A 216 -20.72 16.55 0.74
N LEU A 217 -19.97 17.02 1.73
CA LEU A 217 -20.53 17.58 2.95
C LEU A 217 -21.41 18.79 2.69
N ALA A 218 -20.99 19.70 1.81
CA ALA A 218 -21.80 20.86 1.41
C ALA A 218 -23.11 20.47 0.73
N THR A 219 -23.11 19.41 -0.08
CA THR A 219 -24.31 18.89 -0.75
C THR A 219 -25.33 18.37 0.25
N ILE A 220 -24.91 17.61 1.25
CA ILE A 220 -25.84 17.09 2.27
C ILE A 220 -26.34 18.19 3.23
N ALA A 221 -25.50 19.18 3.54
CA ALA A 221 -25.91 20.31 4.39
C ALA A 221 -27.04 21.16 3.79
N GLN A 222 -27.13 21.21 2.46
CA GLN A 222 -28.22 21.87 1.74
C GLN A 222 -29.54 21.07 1.80
N THR A 223 -29.43 19.73 1.90
CA THR A 223 -30.60 18.83 1.83
C THR A 223 -31.15 18.49 3.21
N VAL A 224 -30.31 18.42 4.21
CA VAL A 224 -30.65 18.13 5.60
C VAL A 224 -30.02 19.22 6.48
N PRO A 225 -30.81 20.15 7.05
CA PRO A 225 -30.28 21.09 8.03
C PRO A 225 -29.80 20.30 9.25
N THR A 226 -28.57 19.91 9.29
CA THR A 226 -27.96 19.29 10.46
C THR A 226 -27.76 20.42 11.48
N PRO A 227 -28.30 20.36 12.70
CA PRO A 227 -27.91 21.29 13.73
C PRO A 227 -26.41 21.07 13.97
N VAL A 228 -25.58 22.00 13.49
CA VAL A 228 -24.19 22.08 13.91
C VAL A 228 -24.23 22.29 15.40
N SER A 229 -23.96 21.23 16.16
CA SER A 229 -23.82 21.32 17.60
C SER A 229 -22.58 22.15 17.89
N PRO A 230 -22.67 23.41 18.31
CA PRO A 230 -21.49 24.24 18.54
C PRO A 230 -20.64 23.74 19.72
N ASN A 231 -21.07 22.66 20.37
CA ASN A 231 -20.44 22.02 21.52
C ASN A 231 -19.99 20.60 21.23
N GLN A 232 -19.54 20.31 20.03
CA GLN A 232 -18.80 19.05 19.84
C GLN A 232 -17.47 19.22 20.60
N PRO A 233 -17.22 18.44 21.68
CA PRO A 233 -15.94 18.54 22.38
C PRO A 233 -14.83 18.31 21.36
N PRO A 234 -13.70 19.02 21.48
CA PRO A 234 -12.55 18.75 20.61
C PRO A 234 -12.32 17.25 20.63
N GLN A 235 -12.15 16.64 19.46
CA GLN A 235 -11.89 15.21 19.38
C GLN A 235 -10.62 14.96 20.20
N GLU A 236 -10.78 14.41 21.39
CA GLU A 236 -9.65 14.09 22.30
C GLU A 236 -8.69 13.08 21.67
N LEU A 237 -9.10 12.45 20.59
CA LEU A 237 -8.37 11.42 19.87
C LEU A 237 -8.17 11.84 18.42
N LEU A 238 -6.92 12.08 18.07
CA LEU A 238 -6.50 12.35 16.70
C LEU A 238 -6.07 11.05 16.01
N THR A 239 -6.67 10.71 14.87
CA THR A 239 -6.24 9.56 14.05
C THR A 239 -5.44 10.06 12.86
N VAL A 240 -4.17 9.71 12.80
CA VAL A 240 -3.22 10.18 11.79
C VAL A 240 -2.75 9.02 10.93
N ARG A 241 -2.80 9.21 9.62
CA ARG A 241 -2.07 8.40 8.65
C ARG A 241 -0.66 8.97 8.50
N ILE A 242 0.33 8.16 8.76
CA ILE A 242 1.73 8.52 8.61
C ILE A 242 2.28 7.68 7.47
N THR A 243 2.68 8.33 6.40
CA THR A 243 3.33 7.67 5.25
C THR A 243 4.80 8.07 5.23
N ALA A 244 5.68 7.10 5.34
CA ALA A 244 7.12 7.25 5.19
C ALA A 244 7.56 6.67 3.85
N THR A 245 8.46 7.36 3.17
CA THR A 245 9.07 6.89 1.92
C THR A 245 10.57 7.08 1.99
N ALA A 246 11.30 5.99 2.19
CA ALA A 246 12.74 5.98 2.19
C ALA A 246 13.29 5.86 0.76
N PHE A 247 14.34 6.62 0.50
CA PHE A 247 15.07 6.57 -0.75
C PHE A 247 16.34 5.76 -0.53
N GLY A 248 16.35 4.55 -1.08
CA GLY A 248 17.50 3.65 -1.10
C GLY A 248 18.48 3.96 -2.23
N PRO A 249 19.64 3.28 -2.26
CA PRO A 249 20.55 3.34 -3.40
C PRO A 249 19.84 2.84 -4.68
N ASP A 250 20.26 3.33 -5.83
CA ASP A 250 19.78 2.95 -7.17
C ASP A 250 18.27 3.18 -7.42
N THR A 251 17.70 4.29 -6.92
CA THR A 251 16.28 4.66 -7.10
C THR A 251 15.25 3.73 -6.45
N ALA A 252 15.67 2.76 -5.65
CA ALA A 252 14.75 1.95 -4.88
C ALA A 252 14.00 2.83 -3.86
N GLN A 253 12.67 2.81 -3.93
CA GLN A 253 11.81 3.47 -2.96
C GLN A 253 11.07 2.40 -2.17
N VAL A 254 11.17 2.51 -0.87
CA VAL A 254 10.35 1.72 0.05
C VAL A 254 9.32 2.68 0.66
N LYS A 255 8.07 2.27 0.70
CA LYS A 255 6.98 3.04 1.27
C LYS A 255 6.32 2.23 2.38
N ARG A 256 6.18 2.85 3.56
CA ARG A 256 5.42 2.32 4.68
C ARG A 256 4.37 3.29 5.13
N THR A 257 3.23 2.75 5.55
CA THR A 257 2.12 3.52 6.09
C THR A 257 1.73 2.97 7.45
N ALA A 258 1.58 3.85 8.42
CA ALA A 258 1.01 3.54 9.72
C ALA A 258 -0.22 4.42 9.95
N ILE A 259 -1.27 3.85 10.55
CA ILE A 259 -2.42 4.59 11.04
C ILE A 259 -2.40 4.51 12.55
N VAL A 260 -2.30 5.67 13.17
CA VAL A 260 -2.06 5.80 14.60
C VAL A 260 -3.09 6.74 15.20
N ARG A 261 -3.68 6.32 16.31
CA ARG A 261 -4.52 7.18 17.14
C ARG A 261 -3.68 7.76 18.26
N VAL A 262 -3.68 9.08 18.38
CA VAL A 262 -2.94 9.82 19.40
C VAL A 262 -3.95 10.51 20.33
N GLY A 263 -3.71 10.44 21.63
CA GLY A 263 -4.56 11.12 22.62
C GLY A 263 -4.08 10.87 24.03
N ALA A 264 -4.26 11.85 24.89
CA ALA A 264 -3.79 11.82 26.30
C ALA A 264 -4.43 10.68 27.12
N ASN A 265 -5.62 10.21 26.72
CA ASN A 265 -6.35 9.15 27.42
C ASN A 265 -5.93 7.73 27.02
N LEU A 266 -5.00 7.60 26.06
CA LEU A 266 -4.51 6.30 25.61
C LEU A 266 -3.32 5.83 26.45
N PRO A 267 -3.17 4.51 26.71
CA PRO A 267 -1.99 3.95 27.33
C PRO A 267 -0.74 4.31 26.50
N GLY A 268 0.21 5.04 27.11
CA GLY A 268 1.40 5.51 26.40
C GLY A 268 1.16 6.67 25.41
N GLY A 269 -0.06 7.28 25.40
CA GLY A 269 -0.40 8.44 24.56
C GLY A 269 -0.73 8.15 23.12
N TYR A 270 -0.60 6.91 22.64
CA TYR A 270 -0.96 6.52 21.29
C TYR A 270 -1.37 5.03 21.18
N MET A 271 -2.04 4.71 20.08
CA MET A 271 -2.41 3.34 19.70
C MET A 271 -2.19 3.15 18.20
N VAL A 272 -1.48 2.11 17.81
CA VAL A 272 -1.32 1.73 16.40
C VAL A 272 -2.54 0.94 15.96
N LEU A 273 -3.27 1.45 14.96
CA LEU A 273 -4.46 0.82 14.39
C LEU A 273 -4.10 -0.07 13.20
N ALA A 274 -3.13 0.38 12.39
CA ALA A 274 -2.61 -0.36 11.26
C ALA A 274 -1.14 -0.03 11.04
N TRP A 275 -0.37 -1.02 10.57
CA TRP A 275 1.04 -0.88 10.25
C TRP A 275 1.40 -1.80 9.09
N GLY A 276 1.96 -1.26 8.01
CA GLY A 276 2.32 -2.09 6.86
C GLY A 276 2.72 -1.31 5.62
N GLY A 277 2.92 -2.06 4.52
CA GLY A 277 3.12 -1.50 3.19
C GLY A 277 1.80 -1.10 2.52
N SER A 278 1.76 -1.10 1.19
CA SER A 278 0.71 -0.57 0.30
C SER A 278 -0.73 -1.11 0.49
N ARG A 279 -1.03 -1.89 1.53
CA ARG A 279 -2.40 -2.41 1.79
C ARG A 279 -3.39 -1.34 2.25
N PHE A 280 -2.91 -0.17 2.64
CA PHE A 280 -3.74 0.91 3.20
C PHE A 280 -3.81 2.13 2.27
N ASP A 281 -3.29 2.02 1.06
CA ASP A 281 -3.36 3.07 0.02
C ASP A 281 -4.66 3.01 -0.78
#